data_7f9322bc9da5b4f59715a5c3a3ac1b7d
#
_entry.id   7f9322bc9da5b4f59715a5c3a3ac1b7d
#
_cell.length_a   1.000
_cell.length_b   1.000
_cell.length_c   1.000
_cell.angle_alpha   90.00
_cell.angle_beta   90.00
_cell.angle_gamma   90.00
#
_symmetry.space_group_name_H-M   'P 1'
#
loop_
_entity.id
_entity.type
_entity.pdbx_description
1 polymer ?
#
loop_
_entity_poly.entity_id
_entity_poly.type
_entity_poly.pdbx_seq_one_letter_code
_entity_poly.pdbx_strand_id
1 'polypeptide(L)'
;MEPVLLFIATYDTKGAESDYINARVEAYGATCVTVDVGVGSAPAAVPDVSLAQLCAGSAHTVEQIRAMPRGDAVAAVSRLVEQFVQARYANGECAAIIGIGGAGGTQICTQTMRSLPLGLPKLMLSTLAAGNMRWYVEDSDIAMFPSISDVAGINCLTRMVFDRFAAEAAAAAQWYAQRFAGHAARMADSTVPRVGQTMYGTTTKGVTNARLELERRGYETLVFHASGAGGRAMEKLVRQGVIHGVLDMTIAEIGAHLVGGLHDAGPHRLEAMRDTGVPLVLVPGAADTIVLSPIQDLPDKFRCGRILNRHNPTMTTMRTNVEENRQIALFIIEKLKAAQGPVKILLPTGGLSSID
;
A
#
# COMPACT_ATOMS: atom_id res chain seq x y z
N MET A 1 1.81 -17.06 -20.10
CA MET A 1 2.98 -16.58 -19.31
C MET A 1 3.34 -17.70 -18.35
N GLU A 2 4.62 -18.04 -18.26
CA GLU A 2 5.07 -18.92 -17.18
C GLU A 2 4.88 -18.23 -15.83
N PRO A 3 4.55 -18.98 -14.76
CA PRO A 3 4.34 -18.40 -13.42
C PRO A 3 5.70 -18.07 -12.76
N VAL A 4 6.40 -17.08 -13.30
CA VAL A 4 7.70 -16.62 -12.76
C VAL A 4 7.46 -15.73 -11.56
N LEU A 5 8.08 -16.09 -10.44
CA LEU A 5 8.02 -15.40 -9.18
C LEU A 5 9.37 -14.74 -8.90
N LEU A 6 9.37 -13.46 -8.55
CA LEU A 6 10.58 -12.76 -8.11
C LEU A 6 10.71 -12.86 -6.59
N PHE A 7 11.80 -13.40 -6.11
CA PHE A 7 12.05 -13.62 -4.68
C PHE A 7 13.19 -12.75 -4.18
N ILE A 8 12.86 -11.73 -3.39
CA ILE A 8 13.82 -10.77 -2.83
C ILE A 8 14.21 -11.19 -1.41
N ALA A 9 15.50 -11.32 -1.16
CA ALA A 9 16.02 -11.66 0.16
C ALA A 9 17.43 -11.12 0.39
N THR A 10 17.81 -10.97 1.67
CA THR A 10 19.18 -10.62 2.08
C THR A 10 20.03 -11.90 2.17
N TYR A 11 20.69 -12.25 1.09
CA TYR A 11 21.44 -13.51 0.94
C TYR A 11 22.69 -13.58 1.83
N ASP A 12 23.15 -12.45 2.34
CA ASP A 12 24.23 -12.39 3.34
C ASP A 12 23.81 -12.98 4.70
N THR A 13 22.53 -12.95 5.03
CA THR A 13 22.00 -13.39 6.33
C THR A 13 20.89 -14.44 6.25
N LYS A 14 20.26 -14.60 5.10
CA LYS A 14 19.07 -15.45 4.88
C LYS A 14 19.22 -16.40 3.69
N GLY A 15 20.46 -16.65 3.23
CA GLY A 15 20.69 -17.48 2.04
C GLY A 15 20.13 -18.89 2.15
N ALA A 16 20.37 -19.58 3.26
CA ALA A 16 19.87 -20.95 3.45
C ALA A 16 18.35 -21.04 3.53
N GLU A 17 17.71 -20.08 4.20
CA GLU A 17 16.25 -19.96 4.28
C GLU A 17 15.66 -19.64 2.92
N SER A 18 16.31 -18.77 2.15
CA SER A 18 15.90 -18.41 0.80
C SER A 18 15.96 -19.61 -0.15
N ASP A 19 17.07 -20.35 -0.12
CA ASP A 19 17.22 -21.58 -0.94
C ASP A 19 16.16 -22.62 -0.58
N TYR A 20 15.87 -22.78 0.72
CA TYR A 20 14.80 -23.69 1.15
C TYR A 20 13.43 -23.28 0.58
N ILE A 21 13.06 -21.99 0.73
CA ILE A 21 11.77 -21.47 0.23
C ILE A 21 11.73 -21.59 -1.30
N ASN A 22 12.82 -21.25 -1.99
CA ASN A 22 12.94 -21.37 -3.44
C ASN A 22 12.64 -22.80 -3.91
N ALA A 23 13.33 -23.77 -3.33
CA ALA A 23 13.12 -25.20 -3.66
C ALA A 23 11.66 -25.65 -3.40
N ARG A 24 10.99 -25.10 -2.38
CA ARG A 24 9.59 -25.38 -2.10
C ARG A 24 8.65 -24.74 -3.12
N VAL A 25 8.89 -23.47 -3.52
CA VAL A 25 8.14 -22.80 -4.57
C VAL A 25 8.20 -23.58 -5.88
N GLU A 26 9.39 -24.05 -6.27
CA GLU A 26 9.58 -24.86 -7.47
C GLU A 26 8.86 -26.21 -7.38
N ALA A 27 8.92 -26.86 -6.21
CA ALA A 27 8.19 -28.11 -5.96
C ALA A 27 6.67 -27.95 -6.08
N TYR A 28 6.14 -26.74 -5.85
CA TYR A 28 4.73 -26.38 -6.06
C TYR A 28 4.43 -25.87 -7.49
N GLY A 29 5.40 -25.95 -8.41
CA GLY A 29 5.20 -25.73 -9.84
C GLY A 29 5.21 -24.25 -10.28
N ALA A 30 5.92 -23.38 -9.58
CA ALA A 30 6.22 -22.02 -10.03
C ALA A 30 7.74 -21.85 -10.21
N THR A 31 8.17 -21.16 -11.26
CA THR A 31 9.57 -20.78 -11.45
C THR A 31 9.91 -19.60 -10.55
N CYS A 32 11.03 -19.66 -9.84
CA CYS A 32 11.48 -18.60 -8.95
C CYS A 32 12.80 -18.01 -9.44
N VAL A 33 12.88 -16.68 -9.44
CA VAL A 33 14.12 -15.93 -9.69
C VAL A 33 14.50 -15.22 -8.40
N THR A 34 15.58 -15.66 -7.81
CA THR A 34 16.09 -15.16 -6.52
C THR A 34 16.95 -13.91 -6.72
N VAL A 35 16.73 -12.89 -5.88
CA VAL A 35 17.39 -11.58 -5.97
C VAL A 35 18.02 -11.21 -4.64
N ASP A 36 19.34 -11.06 -4.62
CA ASP A 36 20.07 -10.64 -3.42
C ASP A 36 20.02 -9.12 -3.22
N VAL A 37 19.59 -8.73 -2.03
CA VAL A 37 19.56 -7.35 -1.55
C VAL A 37 20.37 -7.15 -0.26
N GLY A 38 21.29 -8.07 0.05
CA GLY A 38 22.14 -8.04 1.23
C GLY A 38 23.17 -6.92 1.14
N VAL A 39 23.17 -6.03 2.14
CA VAL A 39 24.11 -4.88 2.22
C VAL A 39 25.27 -5.12 3.18
N GLY A 40 25.32 -6.27 3.84
CA GLY A 40 26.35 -6.62 4.82
C GLY A 40 27.55 -7.32 4.19
N SER A 41 27.67 -8.63 4.43
CA SER A 41 28.78 -9.45 3.94
C SER A 41 28.52 -10.00 2.53
N ALA A 42 29.44 -10.86 2.06
CA ALA A 42 29.19 -11.66 0.86
C ALA A 42 27.99 -12.61 1.09
N PRO A 43 27.21 -12.94 0.04
CA PRO A 43 26.08 -13.84 0.18
C PRO A 43 26.53 -15.23 0.65
N ALA A 44 25.73 -15.86 1.53
CA ALA A 44 25.98 -17.20 2.06
C ALA A 44 25.55 -18.31 1.10
N ALA A 45 24.75 -17.96 0.05
CA ALA A 45 24.29 -18.84 -1.01
C ALA A 45 24.32 -18.08 -2.34
N VAL A 46 24.12 -18.75 -3.46
CA VAL A 46 24.23 -18.14 -4.80
C VAL A 46 22.82 -17.74 -5.30
N PRO A 47 22.48 -16.46 -5.33
CA PRO A 47 21.22 -16.00 -5.93
C PRO A 47 21.31 -15.99 -7.46
N ASP A 48 20.17 -16.04 -8.16
CA ASP A 48 20.12 -15.87 -9.62
C ASP A 48 20.54 -14.45 -10.03
N VAL A 49 20.16 -13.45 -9.22
CA VAL A 49 20.54 -12.06 -9.42
C VAL A 49 21.26 -11.55 -8.19
N SER A 50 22.55 -11.31 -8.33
CA SER A 50 23.41 -10.79 -7.25
C SER A 50 23.27 -9.26 -7.10
N LEU A 51 23.66 -8.72 -5.94
CA LEU A 51 23.77 -7.28 -5.73
C LEU A 51 24.69 -6.62 -6.77
N ALA A 52 25.76 -7.33 -7.20
CA ALA A 52 26.66 -6.83 -8.25
C ALA A 52 25.96 -6.64 -9.60
N GLN A 53 25.06 -7.55 -9.97
CA GLN A 53 24.25 -7.43 -11.18
C GLN A 53 23.23 -6.28 -11.05
N LEU A 54 22.63 -6.07 -9.88
CA LEU A 54 21.77 -4.91 -9.63
C LEU A 54 22.55 -3.58 -9.73
N CYS A 55 23.80 -3.55 -9.30
CA CYS A 55 24.67 -2.38 -9.41
C CYS A 55 25.15 -2.11 -10.85
N ALA A 56 25.07 -3.07 -11.76
CA ALA A 56 25.59 -2.91 -13.11
C ALA A 56 24.89 -1.75 -13.83
N GLY A 57 25.66 -0.75 -14.24
CA GLY A 57 25.14 0.47 -14.87
C GLY A 57 24.57 1.51 -13.92
N SER A 58 24.64 1.28 -12.61
CA SER A 58 24.22 2.25 -11.59
C SER A 58 25.35 3.20 -11.18
N ALA A 59 25.03 4.21 -10.37
CA ALA A 59 26.01 5.16 -9.82
C ALA A 59 26.89 4.58 -8.71
N HIS A 60 26.60 3.38 -8.21
CA HIS A 60 27.27 2.80 -7.05
C HIS A 60 27.78 1.39 -7.33
N THR A 61 28.98 1.08 -6.82
CA THR A 61 29.49 -0.29 -6.76
C THR A 61 29.01 -0.98 -5.47
N VAL A 62 29.16 -2.30 -5.40
CA VAL A 62 28.82 -3.09 -4.18
C VAL A 62 29.62 -2.61 -2.99
N GLU A 63 30.92 -2.32 -3.18
CA GLU A 63 31.82 -1.84 -2.13
C GLU A 63 31.39 -0.49 -1.61
N GLN A 64 30.99 0.41 -2.48
CA GLN A 64 30.46 1.72 -2.09
C GLN A 64 29.16 1.58 -1.29
N ILE A 65 28.23 0.74 -1.71
CA ILE A 65 26.98 0.48 -0.98
C ILE A 65 27.29 -0.09 0.42
N ARG A 66 28.18 -1.07 0.51
CA ARG A 66 28.56 -1.68 1.79
C ARG A 66 29.29 -0.72 2.73
N ALA A 67 29.97 0.30 2.20
CA ALA A 67 30.63 1.34 2.98
C ALA A 67 29.69 2.46 3.47
N MET A 68 28.45 2.51 2.97
CA MET A 68 27.46 3.52 3.38
C MET A 68 26.95 3.26 4.81
N PRO A 69 26.48 4.31 5.51
CA PRO A 69 25.61 4.11 6.67
C PRO A 69 24.43 3.19 6.31
N ARG A 70 24.04 2.30 7.24
CA ARG A 70 23.06 1.23 6.96
C ARG A 70 21.76 1.76 6.32
N GLY A 71 21.25 2.90 6.77
CA GLY A 71 20.01 3.50 6.22
C GLY A 71 20.18 3.91 4.75
N ASP A 72 21.31 4.51 4.40
CA ASP A 72 21.63 4.95 3.04
C ASP A 72 21.85 3.75 2.11
N ALA A 73 22.53 2.71 2.58
CA ALA A 73 22.71 1.45 1.86
C ALA A 73 21.36 0.80 1.54
N VAL A 74 20.47 0.68 2.52
CA VAL A 74 19.10 0.16 2.34
C VAL A 74 18.34 0.98 1.32
N ALA A 75 18.40 2.32 1.40
CA ALA A 75 17.73 3.20 0.44
C ALA A 75 18.31 3.09 -0.98
N ALA A 76 19.61 2.93 -1.13
CA ALA A 76 20.26 2.74 -2.42
C ALA A 76 19.85 1.41 -3.06
N VAL A 77 19.92 0.30 -2.31
CA VAL A 77 19.53 -1.03 -2.79
C VAL A 77 18.04 -1.09 -3.10
N SER A 78 17.18 -0.46 -2.29
CA SER A 78 15.73 -0.38 -2.58
C SER A 78 15.46 0.20 -3.96
N ARG A 79 16.16 1.27 -4.35
CA ARG A 79 16.00 1.87 -5.69
C ARG A 79 16.48 0.96 -6.81
N LEU A 80 17.60 0.24 -6.61
CA LEU A 80 18.13 -0.67 -7.62
C LEU A 80 17.20 -1.85 -7.87
N VAL A 81 16.73 -2.50 -6.80
CA VAL A 81 15.83 -3.64 -6.94
C VAL A 81 14.45 -3.21 -7.45
N GLU A 82 13.97 -2.01 -7.09
CA GLU A 82 12.74 -1.45 -7.63
C GLU A 82 12.82 -1.30 -9.15
N GLN A 83 13.89 -0.71 -9.68
CA GLN A 83 14.11 -0.57 -11.13
C GLN A 83 14.18 -1.93 -11.83
N PHE A 84 14.90 -2.88 -11.25
CA PHE A 84 15.01 -4.24 -11.78
C PHE A 84 13.65 -4.92 -11.87
N VAL A 85 12.88 -4.89 -10.78
CA VAL A 85 11.57 -5.55 -10.70
C VAL A 85 10.54 -4.89 -11.62
N GLN A 86 10.54 -3.57 -11.71
CA GLN A 86 9.67 -2.84 -12.65
C GLN A 86 9.96 -3.21 -14.10
N ALA A 87 11.25 -3.33 -14.48
CA ALA A 87 11.62 -3.75 -15.82
C ALA A 87 11.16 -5.19 -16.12
N ARG A 88 11.35 -6.13 -15.18
CA ARG A 88 10.86 -7.51 -15.31
C ARG A 88 9.33 -7.58 -15.44
N TYR A 89 8.62 -6.79 -14.62
CA TYR A 89 7.17 -6.71 -14.73
C TYR A 89 6.71 -6.14 -16.08
N ALA A 90 7.32 -5.07 -16.56
CA ALA A 90 7.00 -4.46 -17.86
C ALA A 90 7.22 -5.42 -19.03
N ASN A 91 8.24 -6.29 -18.95
CA ASN A 91 8.52 -7.33 -19.93
C ASN A 91 7.57 -8.54 -19.82
N GLY A 92 6.66 -8.58 -18.84
CA GLY A 92 5.79 -9.72 -18.60
C GLY A 92 6.49 -10.91 -17.92
N GLU A 93 7.61 -10.69 -17.25
CA GLU A 93 8.44 -11.71 -16.61
C GLU A 93 8.22 -11.78 -15.08
N CYS A 94 7.07 -11.31 -14.59
CA CYS A 94 6.74 -11.30 -13.16
C CYS A 94 5.26 -11.63 -12.98
N ALA A 95 4.97 -12.80 -12.42
CA ALA A 95 3.62 -13.24 -12.08
C ALA A 95 3.32 -13.09 -10.58
N ALA A 96 4.33 -12.95 -9.74
CA ALA A 96 4.24 -12.62 -8.32
C ALA A 96 5.58 -12.09 -7.82
N ILE A 97 5.56 -11.40 -6.68
CA ILE A 97 6.77 -11.00 -5.97
C ILE A 97 6.66 -11.43 -4.51
N ILE A 98 7.72 -12.06 -4.00
CA ILE A 98 7.81 -12.42 -2.59
C ILE A 98 9.08 -11.86 -1.95
N GLY A 99 9.03 -11.73 -0.63
CA GLY A 99 10.18 -11.32 0.16
C GLY A 99 10.21 -11.97 1.53
N ILE A 100 11.40 -12.10 2.11
CA ILE A 100 11.59 -12.54 3.48
C ILE A 100 12.54 -11.58 4.21
N GLY A 101 12.33 -11.40 5.52
CA GLY A 101 13.31 -10.64 6.31
C GLY A 101 12.84 -10.13 7.66
N GLY A 102 13.80 -9.53 8.35
CA GLY A 102 13.59 -8.63 9.48
C GLY A 102 13.36 -7.19 9.00
N ALA A 103 13.63 -6.18 9.84
CA ALA A 103 13.32 -4.78 9.55
C ALA A 103 13.89 -4.27 8.22
N GLY A 104 15.19 -4.50 7.95
CA GLY A 104 15.84 -4.03 6.72
C GLY A 104 15.31 -4.73 5.46
N GLY A 105 15.20 -6.07 5.50
CA GLY A 105 14.64 -6.85 4.39
C GLY A 105 13.18 -6.49 4.13
N THR A 106 12.37 -6.33 5.18
CA THR A 106 10.97 -5.90 5.04
C THR A 106 10.88 -4.53 4.38
N GLN A 107 11.74 -3.57 4.75
CA GLN A 107 11.76 -2.24 4.15
C GLN A 107 12.06 -2.31 2.65
N ILE A 108 13.12 -3.01 2.24
CA ILE A 108 13.51 -3.15 0.84
C ILE A 108 12.40 -3.83 0.02
N CYS A 109 11.93 -4.99 0.51
CA CYS A 109 10.92 -5.78 -0.20
C CYS A 109 9.60 -5.01 -0.35
N THR A 110 9.08 -4.41 0.73
CA THR A 110 7.79 -3.72 0.67
C THR A 110 7.86 -2.42 -0.13
N GLN A 111 8.97 -1.68 -0.09
CA GLN A 111 9.17 -0.53 -0.96
C GLN A 111 9.10 -0.95 -2.43
N THR A 112 9.81 -2.01 -2.81
CA THR A 112 9.76 -2.56 -4.16
C THR A 112 8.35 -3.03 -4.54
N MET A 113 7.66 -3.75 -3.64
CA MET A 113 6.30 -4.23 -3.85
C MET A 113 5.29 -3.10 -4.07
N ARG A 114 5.45 -1.96 -3.37
CA ARG A 114 4.58 -0.77 -3.53
C ARG A 114 4.71 -0.10 -4.90
N SER A 115 5.85 -0.24 -5.57
CA SER A 115 6.05 0.31 -6.92
C SER A 115 5.32 -0.47 -8.01
N LEU A 116 4.86 -1.69 -7.70
CA LEU A 116 4.14 -2.55 -8.62
C LEU A 116 2.62 -2.29 -8.59
N PRO A 117 1.90 -2.58 -9.68
CA PRO A 117 0.47 -2.31 -9.76
C PRO A 117 -0.33 -3.15 -8.77
N LEU A 118 -1.49 -2.63 -8.37
CA LEU A 118 -2.48 -3.38 -7.60
C LEU A 118 -2.95 -4.62 -8.39
N GLY A 119 -3.20 -5.72 -7.67
CA GLY A 119 -3.64 -6.99 -8.25
C GLY A 119 -2.50 -7.96 -8.62
N LEU A 120 -1.25 -7.49 -8.79
CA LEU A 120 -0.11 -8.40 -8.83
C LEU A 120 0.12 -9.00 -7.43
N PRO A 121 0.20 -10.33 -7.28
CA PRO A 121 0.46 -10.94 -5.98
C PRO A 121 1.78 -10.49 -5.35
N LYS A 122 1.71 -9.96 -4.12
CA LYS A 122 2.82 -9.45 -3.32
C LYS A 122 2.74 -10.08 -1.93
N LEU A 123 3.72 -10.90 -1.57
CA LEU A 123 3.71 -11.62 -0.30
C LEU A 123 5.01 -11.36 0.46
N MET A 124 4.91 -10.92 1.71
CA MET A 124 6.06 -10.61 2.55
C MET A 124 6.05 -11.44 3.84
N LEU A 125 6.99 -12.36 4.00
CA LEU A 125 7.23 -13.08 5.25
C LEU A 125 8.16 -12.25 6.13
N SER A 126 7.66 -11.73 7.24
CA SER A 126 8.38 -10.77 8.07
C SER A 126 8.33 -11.10 9.55
N THR A 127 9.44 -10.90 10.24
CA THR A 127 9.49 -10.95 11.70
C THR A 127 8.69 -9.82 12.36
N LEU A 128 8.36 -8.77 11.61
CA LEU A 128 7.61 -7.61 12.07
C LEU A 128 6.09 -7.71 11.81
N ALA A 129 5.64 -8.69 11.02
CA ALA A 129 4.27 -8.73 10.49
C ALA A 129 3.16 -8.86 11.55
N ALA A 130 3.51 -9.19 12.79
CA ALA A 130 2.57 -9.16 13.92
C ALA A 130 2.38 -7.75 14.53
N GLY A 131 3.18 -6.76 14.12
CA GLY A 131 3.13 -5.38 14.59
C GLY A 131 2.41 -4.43 13.66
N ASN A 132 2.70 -3.14 13.79
CA ASN A 132 2.11 -2.10 12.94
C ASN A 132 2.81 -2.07 11.58
N MET A 133 2.14 -2.61 10.56
CA MET A 133 2.65 -2.70 9.19
C MET A 133 2.31 -1.50 8.29
N ARG A 134 1.60 -0.49 8.82
CA ARG A 134 1.13 0.66 8.04
C ARG A 134 2.23 1.33 7.20
N TRP A 135 3.42 1.50 7.77
CA TRP A 135 4.55 2.15 7.12
C TRP A 135 5.20 1.33 6.01
N TYR A 136 4.99 0.01 6.04
CA TYR A 136 5.52 -0.93 5.06
C TYR A 136 4.54 -1.20 3.92
N VAL A 137 3.26 -1.39 4.26
CA VAL A 137 2.21 -1.72 3.28
C VAL A 137 1.66 -0.46 2.59
N GLU A 138 1.51 0.64 3.33
CA GLU A 138 0.91 1.90 2.88
C GLU A 138 -0.43 1.72 2.16
N ASP A 139 -0.49 2.00 0.85
CA ASP A 139 -1.66 1.89 -0.03
C ASP A 139 -1.60 0.67 -0.98
N SER A 140 -0.67 -0.25 -0.75
CA SER A 140 -0.48 -1.44 -1.58
C SER A 140 -1.20 -2.67 -1.00
N ASP A 141 -1.49 -3.61 -1.88
CA ASP A 141 -2.14 -4.90 -1.58
C ASP A 141 -1.14 -6.00 -1.18
N ILE A 142 -0.17 -5.66 -0.31
CA ILE A 142 0.84 -6.60 0.17
C ILE A 142 0.24 -7.51 1.25
N ALA A 143 0.30 -8.82 1.03
CA ALA A 143 -0.01 -9.83 2.04
C ALA A 143 1.19 -10.00 2.98
N MET A 144 0.98 -9.68 4.27
CA MET A 144 2.00 -9.79 5.31
C MET A 144 1.85 -11.09 6.09
N PHE A 145 2.91 -11.90 6.11
CA PHE A 145 2.96 -13.19 6.81
C PHE A 145 3.86 -13.08 8.04
N PRO A 146 3.34 -13.29 9.26
CA PRO A 146 4.16 -13.39 10.45
C PRO A 146 5.04 -14.64 10.41
N SER A 147 6.34 -14.47 10.60
CA SER A 147 7.28 -15.59 10.66
C SER A 147 7.17 -16.39 11.98
N ILE A 148 6.48 -15.85 12.98
CA ILE A 148 6.29 -16.39 14.33
C ILE A 148 7.59 -16.42 15.13
N SER A 149 8.66 -17.02 14.58
CA SER A 149 10.03 -16.95 15.09
C SER A 149 10.87 -16.03 14.21
N ASP A 150 12.12 -15.82 14.57
CA ASP A 150 13.06 -15.21 13.64
C ASP A 150 13.23 -16.09 12.38
N VAL A 151 13.49 -15.46 11.25
CA VAL A 151 13.85 -16.12 10.00
C VAL A 151 15.34 -16.50 10.11
N ALA A 152 15.64 -17.50 10.94
CA ALA A 152 16.99 -17.95 11.24
C ALA A 152 17.03 -19.48 11.44
N GLY A 153 17.64 -20.17 10.49
CA GLY A 153 17.79 -21.62 10.46
C GLY A 153 16.53 -22.37 10.03
N ILE A 154 16.75 -23.61 9.58
CA ILE A 154 15.71 -24.53 9.10
C ILE A 154 15.40 -25.55 10.22
N ASN A 155 14.34 -25.35 10.95
CA ASN A 155 13.88 -26.19 12.07
C ASN A 155 12.41 -26.58 11.88
N CYS A 156 11.83 -27.33 12.83
CA CYS A 156 10.45 -27.81 12.72
C CYS A 156 9.41 -26.68 12.57
N LEU A 157 9.60 -25.55 13.26
CA LEU A 157 8.68 -24.42 13.19
C LEU A 157 8.85 -23.63 11.90
N THR A 158 10.12 -23.27 11.56
CA THR A 158 10.39 -22.49 10.33
C THR A 158 10.00 -23.27 9.07
N ARG A 159 10.18 -24.62 9.04
CA ARG A 159 9.69 -25.46 7.94
C ARG A 159 8.19 -25.32 7.72
N MET A 160 7.38 -25.40 8.77
CA MET A 160 5.93 -25.25 8.64
C MET A 160 5.52 -23.91 8.07
N VAL A 161 6.16 -22.83 8.54
CA VAL A 161 5.88 -21.47 8.07
C VAL A 161 6.35 -21.26 6.63
N PHE A 162 7.57 -21.72 6.30
CA PHE A 162 8.15 -21.56 4.96
C PHE A 162 7.44 -22.41 3.92
N ASP A 163 7.06 -23.65 4.25
CA ASP A 163 6.30 -24.53 3.33
C ASP A 163 4.94 -23.91 2.99
N ARG A 164 4.21 -23.40 4.01
CA ARG A 164 2.95 -22.72 3.78
C ARG A 164 3.13 -21.46 2.93
N PHE A 165 4.11 -20.61 3.27
CA PHE A 165 4.41 -19.39 2.52
C PHE A 165 4.74 -19.68 1.06
N ALA A 166 5.58 -20.69 0.79
CA ALA A 166 5.96 -21.12 -0.55
C ALA A 166 4.75 -21.63 -1.35
N ALA A 167 3.90 -22.45 -0.73
CA ALA A 167 2.68 -22.97 -1.35
C ALA A 167 1.72 -21.86 -1.77
N GLU A 168 1.46 -20.88 -0.86
CA GLU A 168 0.61 -19.73 -1.15
C GLU A 168 1.22 -18.84 -2.25
N ALA A 169 2.53 -18.62 -2.23
CA ALA A 169 3.25 -17.85 -3.24
C ALA A 169 3.17 -18.50 -4.64
N ALA A 170 3.43 -19.81 -4.74
CA ALA A 170 3.35 -20.54 -5.99
C ALA A 170 1.93 -20.54 -6.55
N ALA A 171 0.92 -20.80 -5.72
CA ALA A 171 -0.48 -20.75 -6.13
C ALA A 171 -0.90 -19.35 -6.62
N ALA A 172 -0.45 -18.28 -5.95
CA ALA A 172 -0.73 -16.92 -6.36
C ALA A 172 -0.10 -16.56 -7.71
N ALA A 173 1.17 -16.98 -7.95
CA ALA A 173 1.85 -16.78 -9.22
C ALA A 173 1.15 -17.53 -10.38
N GLN A 174 0.78 -18.78 -10.15
CA GLN A 174 0.04 -19.61 -11.13
C GLN A 174 -1.32 -18.97 -11.46
N TRP A 175 -2.08 -18.55 -10.45
CA TRP A 175 -3.36 -17.89 -10.65
C TRP A 175 -3.22 -16.61 -11.48
N TYR A 176 -2.22 -15.78 -11.16
CA TYR A 176 -1.97 -14.53 -11.89
C TYR A 176 -1.56 -14.80 -13.34
N ALA A 177 -0.63 -15.72 -13.55
CA ALA A 177 -0.16 -16.08 -14.89
C ALA A 177 -1.28 -16.61 -15.81
N GLN A 178 -2.23 -17.38 -15.25
CA GLN A 178 -3.34 -17.96 -15.99
C GLN A 178 -4.44 -16.93 -16.31
N ARG A 179 -4.74 -16.02 -15.40
CA ARG A 179 -5.95 -15.19 -15.48
C ARG A 179 -5.68 -13.72 -15.75
N PHE A 180 -4.52 -13.22 -15.35
CA PHE A 180 -4.24 -11.77 -15.31
C PHE A 180 -3.07 -11.33 -16.21
N ALA A 181 -2.40 -12.23 -16.91
CA ALA A 181 -1.45 -11.83 -17.95
C ALA A 181 -2.14 -10.88 -18.94
N GLY A 182 -1.78 -9.59 -18.89
CA GLY A 182 -2.41 -8.50 -19.65
C GLY A 182 -3.65 -7.88 -19.02
N HIS A 183 -4.01 -8.19 -17.76
CA HIS A 183 -5.22 -7.64 -17.10
C HIS A 183 -5.10 -6.15 -16.78
N ALA A 184 -3.91 -5.66 -16.45
CA ALA A 184 -3.68 -4.22 -16.25
C ALA A 184 -4.04 -3.42 -17.52
N ALA A 185 -3.68 -3.92 -18.70
CA ALA A 185 -4.10 -3.35 -19.98
C ALA A 185 -5.63 -3.42 -20.17
N ARG A 186 -6.26 -4.53 -19.78
CA ARG A 186 -7.73 -4.70 -19.88
C ARG A 186 -8.51 -3.84 -18.88
N MET A 187 -7.97 -3.55 -17.71
CA MET A 187 -8.59 -2.60 -16.79
C MET A 187 -8.58 -1.17 -17.36
N ALA A 188 -7.52 -0.78 -18.07
CA ALA A 188 -7.46 0.50 -18.76
C ALA A 188 -8.39 0.56 -19.99
N ASP A 189 -8.61 -0.55 -20.68
CA ASP A 189 -9.41 -0.65 -21.92
C ASP A 189 -10.93 -0.79 -21.71
N SER A 190 -11.42 -0.85 -20.48
CA SER A 190 -12.87 -0.96 -20.23
C SER A 190 -13.60 0.30 -20.70
N THR A 191 -14.61 0.13 -21.54
CA THR A 191 -15.49 1.20 -22.02
C THR A 191 -16.44 1.73 -20.96
N VAL A 192 -16.56 1.03 -19.80
CA VAL A 192 -17.42 1.45 -18.70
C VAL A 192 -16.69 2.50 -17.86
N PRO A 193 -17.23 3.73 -17.73
CA PRO A 193 -16.59 4.75 -16.93
C PRO A 193 -16.64 4.40 -15.44
N ARG A 194 -15.52 4.57 -14.74
CA ARG A 194 -15.35 4.23 -13.33
C ARG A 194 -15.31 5.46 -12.46
N VAL A 195 -16.05 5.40 -11.35
CA VAL A 195 -16.11 6.47 -10.35
C VAL A 195 -15.56 5.97 -9.03
N GLY A 196 -14.50 6.63 -8.52
CA GLY A 196 -13.97 6.40 -7.18
C GLY A 196 -14.83 7.09 -6.12
N GLN A 197 -15.10 6.40 -5.01
CA GLN A 197 -15.80 6.94 -3.85
C GLN A 197 -15.03 6.62 -2.57
N THR A 198 -15.02 7.55 -1.60
CA THR A 198 -14.50 7.29 -0.26
C THR A 198 -15.64 7.07 0.74
N MET A 199 -15.42 6.17 1.71
CA MET A 199 -16.45 5.76 2.67
C MET A 199 -15.87 5.54 4.07
N TYR A 200 -16.67 5.89 5.07
CA TYR A 200 -16.55 5.48 6.47
C TYR A 200 -17.84 4.79 6.93
N GLY A 201 -17.78 4.13 8.10
CA GLY A 201 -18.98 3.63 8.77
C GLY A 201 -20.04 4.72 8.95
N THR A 202 -19.62 5.93 9.33
CA THR A 202 -20.48 7.09 9.59
C THR A 202 -21.03 7.78 8.32
N THR A 203 -20.49 7.46 7.14
CA THR A 203 -20.98 7.98 5.85
C THR A 203 -21.60 6.89 4.96
N THR A 204 -21.61 5.64 5.42
CA THR A 204 -21.99 4.45 4.63
C THR A 204 -23.34 4.60 3.93
N LYS A 205 -24.37 5.11 4.61
CA LYS A 205 -25.72 5.27 4.03
C LYS A 205 -25.72 6.18 2.80
N GLY A 206 -25.08 7.34 2.91
CA GLY A 206 -25.00 8.31 1.79
C GLY A 206 -24.19 7.75 0.63
N VAL A 207 -23.02 7.15 0.92
CA VAL A 207 -22.15 6.56 -0.11
C VAL A 207 -22.83 5.39 -0.82
N THR A 208 -23.53 4.52 -0.07
CA THR A 208 -24.26 3.39 -0.67
C THR A 208 -25.37 3.87 -1.60
N ASN A 209 -26.13 4.88 -1.20
CA ASN A 209 -27.18 5.45 -2.05
C ASN A 209 -26.59 6.07 -3.34
N ALA A 210 -25.50 6.81 -3.21
CA ALA A 210 -24.81 7.40 -4.37
C ALA A 210 -24.25 6.32 -5.30
N ARG A 211 -23.65 5.26 -4.73
CA ARG A 211 -23.14 4.10 -5.47
C ARG A 211 -24.24 3.47 -6.31
N LEU A 212 -25.37 3.11 -5.70
CA LEU A 212 -26.48 2.47 -6.39
C LEU A 212 -27.05 3.33 -7.52
N GLU A 213 -27.12 4.65 -7.34
CA GLU A 213 -27.56 5.57 -8.38
C GLU A 213 -26.57 5.68 -9.53
N LEU A 214 -25.25 5.70 -9.26
CA LEU A 214 -24.22 5.70 -10.29
C LEU A 214 -24.24 4.39 -11.09
N GLU A 215 -24.35 3.25 -10.42
CA GLU A 215 -24.44 1.93 -11.05
C GLU A 215 -25.71 1.83 -11.94
N ARG A 216 -26.86 2.37 -11.48
CA ARG A 216 -28.08 2.45 -12.27
C ARG A 216 -27.90 3.29 -13.53
N ARG A 217 -27.00 4.26 -13.53
CA ARG A 217 -26.64 5.11 -14.69
C ARG A 217 -25.55 4.51 -15.58
N GLY A 218 -25.09 3.30 -15.29
CA GLY A 218 -24.09 2.59 -16.10
C GLY A 218 -22.63 2.89 -15.75
N TYR A 219 -22.36 3.47 -14.58
CA TYR A 219 -21.00 3.63 -14.06
C TYR A 219 -20.60 2.39 -13.24
N GLU A 220 -19.33 2.01 -13.32
CA GLU A 220 -18.71 1.12 -12.34
C GLU A 220 -18.21 1.95 -11.15
N THR A 221 -18.49 1.56 -9.91
CA THR A 221 -18.07 2.30 -8.73
C THR A 221 -17.02 1.54 -7.92
N LEU A 222 -15.96 2.23 -7.56
CA LEU A 222 -14.86 1.72 -6.73
C LEU A 222 -14.90 2.45 -5.39
N VAL A 223 -15.25 1.72 -4.32
CA VAL A 223 -15.41 2.32 -2.98
C VAL A 223 -14.18 2.03 -2.12
N PHE A 224 -13.56 3.09 -1.62
CA PHE A 224 -12.34 3.03 -0.81
C PHE A 224 -12.65 3.42 0.63
N HIS A 225 -12.15 2.63 1.59
CA HIS A 225 -12.29 2.99 3.00
C HIS A 225 -11.33 4.13 3.33
N ALA A 226 -11.87 5.26 3.82
CA ALA A 226 -11.13 6.50 4.07
C ALA A 226 -10.21 6.39 5.31
N SER A 227 -9.33 5.38 5.35
CA SER A 227 -8.42 5.07 6.46
C SER A 227 -6.98 5.56 6.25
N GLY A 228 -6.77 6.51 5.35
CA GLY A 228 -5.46 6.99 4.93
C GLY A 228 -4.93 6.22 3.73
N ALA A 229 -4.87 4.90 3.81
CA ALA A 229 -4.47 4.04 2.70
C ALA A 229 -5.49 4.07 1.55
N GLY A 230 -6.79 4.05 1.86
CA GLY A 230 -7.84 4.00 0.84
C GLY A 230 -7.90 5.24 -0.05
N GLY A 231 -7.81 6.44 0.52
CA GLY A 231 -7.74 7.66 -0.26
C GLY A 231 -6.50 7.73 -1.15
N ARG A 232 -5.33 7.29 -0.64
CA ARG A 232 -4.11 7.19 -1.46
C ARG A 232 -4.25 6.17 -2.59
N ALA A 233 -4.82 4.99 -2.31
CA ALA A 233 -5.06 3.96 -3.32
C ALA A 233 -6.00 4.46 -4.42
N MET A 234 -7.08 5.17 -4.06
CA MET A 234 -7.97 5.82 -5.02
C MET A 234 -7.21 6.79 -5.91
N GLU A 235 -6.42 7.68 -5.33
CA GLU A 235 -5.64 8.66 -6.08
C GLU A 235 -4.55 8.04 -6.96
N LYS A 236 -3.94 6.93 -6.52
CA LYS A 236 -3.02 6.14 -7.35
C LYS A 236 -3.73 5.61 -8.60
N LEU A 237 -4.94 5.08 -8.46
CA LEU A 237 -5.74 4.59 -9.60
C LEU A 237 -6.24 5.73 -10.51
N VAL A 238 -6.48 6.93 -9.98
CA VAL A 238 -6.73 8.14 -10.78
C VAL A 238 -5.53 8.47 -11.65
N ARG A 239 -4.31 8.52 -11.08
CA ARG A 239 -3.07 8.76 -11.85
C ARG A 239 -2.77 7.68 -12.89
N GLN A 240 -3.21 6.46 -12.65
CA GLN A 240 -3.07 5.34 -13.58
C GLN A 240 -4.16 5.32 -14.68
N GLY A 241 -5.09 6.26 -14.69
CA GLY A 241 -6.18 6.32 -15.67
C GLY A 241 -7.24 5.22 -15.50
N VAL A 242 -7.27 4.53 -14.36
CA VAL A 242 -8.27 3.50 -14.05
C VAL A 242 -9.59 4.13 -13.59
N ILE A 243 -9.53 5.23 -12.85
CA ILE A 243 -10.68 6.00 -12.34
C ILE A 243 -10.86 7.26 -13.21
N HIS A 244 -12.05 7.45 -13.74
CA HIS A 244 -12.40 8.51 -14.69
C HIS A 244 -13.17 9.67 -14.06
N GLY A 245 -13.63 9.52 -12.82
CA GLY A 245 -14.29 10.54 -12.03
C GLY A 245 -14.23 10.20 -10.55
N VAL A 246 -14.29 11.19 -9.67
CA VAL A 246 -14.25 10.99 -8.22
C VAL A 246 -15.43 11.65 -7.55
N LEU A 247 -16.16 10.90 -6.73
CA LEU A 247 -17.12 11.38 -5.76
C LEU A 247 -16.55 11.16 -4.36
N ASP A 248 -15.75 12.11 -3.90
CA ASP A 248 -15.06 12.05 -2.60
C ASP A 248 -16.02 12.45 -1.48
N MET A 249 -16.71 11.46 -0.91
CA MET A 249 -17.76 11.69 0.07
C MET A 249 -17.28 11.65 1.52
N THR A 250 -16.00 11.32 1.77
CA THR A 250 -15.50 11.13 3.13
C THR A 250 -14.06 11.64 3.24
N ILE A 251 -13.91 12.82 3.84
CA ILE A 251 -12.63 13.55 3.89
C ILE A 251 -11.94 13.48 5.26
N ALA A 252 -12.35 12.57 6.15
CA ALA A 252 -11.76 12.40 7.49
C ALA A 252 -10.24 12.20 7.47
N GLU A 253 -9.69 11.68 6.36
CA GLU A 253 -8.25 11.51 6.14
C GLU A 253 -7.48 12.83 6.15
N ILE A 254 -8.07 13.90 5.64
CA ILE A 254 -7.51 15.26 5.65
C ILE A 254 -7.47 15.78 7.08
N GLY A 255 -8.56 15.63 7.83
CA GLY A 255 -8.63 15.97 9.23
C GLY A 255 -7.60 15.20 10.07
N ALA A 256 -7.47 13.90 9.82
CA ALA A 256 -6.46 13.06 10.47
C ALA A 256 -5.02 13.53 10.18
N HIS A 257 -4.73 13.97 8.95
CA HIS A 257 -3.43 14.53 8.59
C HIS A 257 -3.11 15.82 9.37
N LEU A 258 -4.04 16.74 9.42
CA LEU A 258 -3.83 18.05 10.02
C LEU A 258 -3.79 18.02 11.55
N VAL A 259 -4.56 17.14 12.17
CA VAL A 259 -4.73 17.06 13.64
C VAL A 259 -3.83 15.98 14.26
N GLY A 260 -3.49 14.94 13.51
CA GLY A 260 -2.66 13.81 13.96
C GLY A 260 -3.47 12.56 14.30
N GLY A 261 -4.41 12.18 13.44
CA GLY A 261 -5.22 10.97 13.57
C GLY A 261 -4.58 9.71 12.98
N LEU A 262 -5.15 8.54 13.30
CA LEU A 262 -4.66 7.25 12.78
C LEU A 262 -4.87 7.09 11.27
N HIS A 263 -5.89 7.75 10.72
CA HIS A 263 -6.28 7.61 9.31
C HIS A 263 -5.69 8.70 8.42
N ASP A 264 -4.49 9.15 8.75
CA ASP A 264 -3.74 10.15 8.00
C ASP A 264 -3.37 9.62 6.59
N ALA A 265 -3.80 10.32 5.55
CA ALA A 265 -3.45 10.03 4.15
C ALA A 265 -2.21 10.84 3.67
N GLY A 266 -1.62 11.64 4.54
CA GLY A 266 -0.50 12.50 4.20
C GLY A 266 -0.90 13.80 3.49
N PRO A 267 0.11 14.62 3.15
CA PRO A 267 -0.10 15.97 2.63
C PRO A 267 -0.56 16.02 1.17
N HIS A 268 -0.57 14.88 0.47
CA HIS A 268 -0.79 14.83 -0.98
C HIS A 268 -2.23 14.50 -1.39
N ARG A 269 -3.17 14.44 -0.39
CA ARG A 269 -4.60 14.23 -0.69
C ARG A 269 -5.14 15.32 -1.63
N LEU A 270 -6.00 14.92 -2.57
CA LEU A 270 -6.63 15.73 -3.63
C LEU A 270 -5.71 16.12 -4.78
N GLU A 271 -4.40 15.83 -4.72
CA GLU A 271 -3.46 16.23 -5.77
C GLU A 271 -3.67 15.44 -7.07
N ALA A 272 -4.09 14.17 -7.00
CA ALA A 272 -4.34 13.40 -8.22
C ALA A 272 -5.42 14.04 -9.10
N MET A 273 -6.54 14.47 -8.53
CA MET A 273 -7.62 15.14 -9.26
C MET A 273 -7.19 16.52 -9.75
N ARG A 274 -6.41 17.23 -8.91
CA ARG A 274 -5.81 18.53 -9.31
C ARG A 274 -4.97 18.39 -10.58
N ASP A 275 -4.09 17.37 -10.61
CA ASP A 275 -3.02 17.25 -11.62
C ASP A 275 -3.48 16.51 -12.89
N THR A 276 -4.45 15.60 -12.80
CA THR A 276 -4.91 14.80 -13.94
C THR A 276 -6.11 15.41 -14.67
N GLY A 277 -6.77 16.39 -14.09
CA GLY A 277 -8.00 16.94 -14.63
C GLY A 277 -9.22 16.02 -14.52
N VAL A 278 -9.15 14.92 -13.80
CA VAL A 278 -10.29 14.03 -13.54
C VAL A 278 -11.35 14.79 -12.75
N PRO A 279 -12.64 14.76 -13.21
CA PRO A 279 -13.74 15.43 -12.52
C PRO A 279 -13.87 15.01 -11.05
N LEU A 280 -14.01 15.99 -10.17
CA LEU A 280 -14.17 15.79 -8.72
C LEU A 280 -15.49 16.40 -8.23
N VAL A 281 -16.29 15.60 -7.54
CA VAL A 281 -17.32 16.07 -6.63
C VAL A 281 -16.87 15.76 -5.20
N LEU A 282 -16.66 16.78 -4.39
CA LEU A 282 -16.21 16.64 -3.01
C LEU A 282 -17.37 16.94 -2.05
N VAL A 283 -17.58 16.06 -1.09
CA VAL A 283 -18.51 16.23 0.04
C VAL A 283 -17.71 16.20 1.33
N PRO A 284 -17.82 17.19 2.23
CA PRO A 284 -17.05 17.22 3.47
C PRO A 284 -17.57 16.23 4.52
N GLY A 285 -17.99 15.04 4.09
CA GLY A 285 -18.46 13.99 4.99
C GLY A 285 -17.37 13.53 5.94
N ALA A 286 -17.75 13.31 7.19
CA ALA A 286 -16.89 12.94 8.31
C ALA A 286 -15.73 13.93 8.58
N ALA A 287 -15.83 15.20 8.15
CA ALA A 287 -14.94 16.26 8.59
C ALA A 287 -15.08 16.57 10.11
N ASP A 288 -16.20 16.16 10.66
CA ASP A 288 -16.60 16.34 12.05
C ASP A 288 -15.91 15.36 13.02
N THR A 289 -15.09 14.40 12.53
CA THR A 289 -14.52 13.35 13.37
C THR A 289 -13.10 12.94 12.97
N ILE A 290 -12.27 12.63 13.98
CA ILE A 290 -10.92 12.11 13.85
C ILE A 290 -10.84 10.77 14.59
N VAL A 291 -10.23 9.76 13.98
CA VAL A 291 -9.94 8.48 14.63
C VAL A 291 -8.54 8.53 15.24
N LEU A 292 -8.48 8.23 16.53
CA LEU A 292 -7.28 8.25 17.37
C LEU A 292 -7.01 6.86 17.96
N SER A 293 -5.84 6.68 18.56
CA SER A 293 -5.44 5.52 19.36
C SER A 293 -6.40 5.27 20.56
N PRO A 294 -6.23 4.16 21.30
CA PRO A 294 -7.01 3.91 22.50
C PRO A 294 -7.00 5.09 23.47
N ILE A 295 -8.11 5.31 24.14
CA ILE A 295 -8.30 6.50 25.01
C ILE A 295 -7.23 6.63 26.11
N GLN A 296 -6.72 5.51 26.61
CA GLN A 296 -5.65 5.49 27.61
C GLN A 296 -4.30 5.96 27.05
N ASP A 297 -4.09 5.84 25.75
CA ASP A 297 -2.83 6.16 25.06
C ASP A 297 -2.84 7.54 24.41
N LEU A 298 -3.93 8.30 24.57
CA LEU A 298 -4.05 9.62 23.96
C LEU A 298 -3.14 10.65 24.64
N PRO A 299 -2.44 11.49 23.85
CA PRO A 299 -1.77 12.67 24.36
C PRO A 299 -2.75 13.63 25.05
N ASP A 300 -2.26 14.41 26.03
CA ASP A 300 -3.10 15.35 26.80
C ASP A 300 -3.84 16.37 25.94
N LYS A 301 -3.24 16.80 24.83
CA LYS A 301 -3.88 17.72 23.87
C LYS A 301 -5.22 17.20 23.31
N PHE A 302 -5.46 15.88 23.36
CA PHE A 302 -6.70 15.25 22.92
C PHE A 302 -7.63 14.83 24.06
N ARG A 303 -7.21 15.00 25.33
CA ARG A 303 -8.02 14.61 26.50
C ARG A 303 -8.82 15.77 27.08
N CYS A 304 -8.21 16.97 27.13
CA CYS A 304 -8.81 18.13 27.79
C CYS A 304 -9.75 18.88 26.84
N GLY A 305 -10.99 19.09 27.25
CA GLY A 305 -11.96 19.93 26.52
C GLY A 305 -12.43 19.34 25.17
N ARG A 306 -12.24 18.02 24.95
CA ARG A 306 -12.62 17.36 23.69
C ARG A 306 -13.78 16.39 23.91
N ILE A 307 -14.64 16.29 22.92
CA ILE A 307 -15.69 15.26 22.89
C ILE A 307 -15.07 14.00 22.32
N LEU A 308 -14.93 13.00 23.16
CA LEU A 308 -14.34 11.70 22.84
C LEU A 308 -15.40 10.61 22.96
N ASN A 309 -15.37 9.64 22.04
CA ASN A 309 -16.17 8.45 22.08
C ASN A 309 -15.27 7.22 21.89
N ARG A 310 -15.35 6.25 22.80
CA ARG A 310 -14.65 4.97 22.68
C ARG A 310 -15.34 4.13 21.61
N HIS A 311 -14.75 4.08 20.43
CA HIS A 311 -15.29 3.31 19.30
C HIS A 311 -15.15 1.80 19.54
N ASN A 312 -13.96 1.38 19.98
CA ASN A 312 -13.65 -0.01 20.36
C ASN A 312 -12.42 -0.03 21.30
N PRO A 313 -11.94 -1.20 21.77
CA PRO A 313 -10.76 -1.25 22.65
C PRO A 313 -9.49 -0.61 22.08
N THR A 314 -9.34 -0.53 20.75
CA THR A 314 -8.13 -0.06 20.07
C THR A 314 -8.28 1.30 19.41
N MET A 315 -9.48 1.90 19.43
CA MET A 315 -9.74 3.16 18.72
C MET A 315 -10.70 4.08 19.50
N THR A 316 -10.40 5.36 19.45
CA THR A 316 -11.23 6.46 19.97
C THR A 316 -11.60 7.39 18.83
N THR A 317 -12.85 7.82 18.75
CA THR A 317 -13.24 8.92 17.85
C THR A 317 -13.32 10.22 18.64
N MET A 318 -12.83 11.31 18.04
CA MET A 318 -12.84 12.64 18.60
C MET A 318 -13.58 13.59 17.67
N ARG A 319 -14.47 14.40 18.21
CA ARG A 319 -15.11 15.49 17.44
C ARG A 319 -14.10 16.56 17.11
N THR A 320 -14.11 17.03 15.86
CA THR A 320 -13.35 18.19 15.44
C THR A 320 -13.95 19.48 16.01
N ASN A 321 -13.11 20.48 16.23
CA ASN A 321 -13.56 21.82 16.62
C ASN A 321 -13.62 22.77 15.41
N VAL A 322 -14.08 24.00 15.63
CA VAL A 322 -14.25 25.01 14.56
C VAL A 322 -12.94 25.33 13.87
N GLU A 323 -11.83 25.48 14.62
CA GLU A 323 -10.53 25.82 14.04
C GLU A 323 -9.97 24.66 13.20
N GLU A 324 -10.13 23.43 13.65
CA GLU A 324 -9.74 22.25 12.88
C GLU A 324 -10.53 22.13 11.56
N ASN A 325 -11.84 22.38 11.60
CA ASN A 325 -12.66 22.40 10.38
C ASN A 325 -12.27 23.55 9.45
N ARG A 326 -11.89 24.71 10.00
CA ARG A 326 -11.35 25.82 9.21
C ARG A 326 -10.03 25.42 8.51
N GLN A 327 -9.12 24.74 9.22
CA GLN A 327 -7.88 24.24 8.63
C GLN A 327 -8.13 23.19 7.54
N ILE A 328 -9.09 22.28 7.75
CA ILE A 328 -9.52 21.30 6.74
C ILE A 328 -10.03 22.03 5.48
N ALA A 329 -10.89 23.02 5.64
CA ALA A 329 -11.42 23.80 4.52
C ALA A 329 -10.31 24.55 3.75
N LEU A 330 -9.37 25.17 4.46
CA LEU A 330 -8.23 25.86 3.86
C LEU A 330 -7.33 24.89 3.09
N PHE A 331 -7.05 23.72 3.64
CA PHE A 331 -6.29 22.67 2.95
C PHE A 331 -6.95 22.27 1.63
N ILE A 332 -8.26 22.03 1.64
CA ILE A 332 -9.03 21.67 0.44
C ILE A 332 -8.95 22.80 -0.60
N ILE A 333 -9.16 24.05 -0.21
CA ILE A 333 -9.07 25.20 -1.11
C ILE A 333 -7.69 25.32 -1.73
N GLU A 334 -6.63 25.21 -0.92
CA GLU A 334 -5.25 25.28 -1.41
C GLU A 334 -4.94 24.17 -2.43
N LYS A 335 -5.43 22.95 -2.19
CA LYS A 335 -5.22 21.84 -3.14
C LYS A 335 -6.01 22.00 -4.43
N LEU A 336 -7.23 22.49 -4.35
CA LEU A 336 -8.16 22.51 -5.50
C LEU A 336 -8.17 23.81 -6.29
N LYS A 337 -7.62 24.93 -5.77
CA LYS A 337 -7.54 26.20 -6.50
C LYS A 337 -6.78 26.11 -7.84
N ALA A 338 -5.89 25.14 -7.98
CA ALA A 338 -5.11 24.88 -9.20
C ALA A 338 -5.61 23.65 -9.98
N ALA A 339 -6.82 23.15 -9.69
CA ALA A 339 -7.36 21.98 -10.37
C ALA A 339 -7.54 22.22 -11.86
N GLN A 340 -7.08 21.29 -12.68
CA GLN A 340 -7.16 21.36 -14.15
C GLN A 340 -8.51 20.89 -14.68
N GLY A 341 -9.25 20.12 -13.92
CA GLY A 341 -10.58 19.57 -14.27
C GLY A 341 -11.73 20.19 -13.50
N PRO A 342 -12.97 19.79 -13.82
CA PRO A 342 -14.15 20.28 -13.12
C PRO A 342 -14.17 19.87 -11.65
N VAL A 343 -14.36 20.83 -10.74
CA VAL A 343 -14.53 20.60 -9.32
C VAL A 343 -15.88 21.16 -8.85
N LYS A 344 -16.62 20.35 -8.09
CA LYS A 344 -17.82 20.78 -7.37
C LYS A 344 -17.72 20.36 -5.92
N ILE A 345 -18.17 21.24 -5.02
CA ILE A 345 -18.30 20.94 -3.59
C ILE A 345 -19.78 20.89 -3.26
N LEU A 346 -20.22 19.78 -2.65
CA LEU A 346 -21.59 19.59 -2.18
C LEU A 346 -21.59 19.65 -0.66
N LEU A 347 -22.27 20.63 -0.10
CA LEU A 347 -22.44 20.77 1.34
C LEU A 347 -23.71 20.03 1.78
N PRO A 348 -23.60 18.98 2.61
CA PRO A 348 -24.79 18.28 3.10
C PRO A 348 -25.52 19.16 4.13
N THR A 349 -26.82 19.33 3.95
CA THR A 349 -27.66 20.15 4.84
C THR A 349 -28.16 19.39 6.07
N GLY A 350 -28.03 18.07 6.08
CA GLY A 350 -28.50 17.19 7.17
C GLY A 350 -27.40 16.70 8.11
N GLY A 351 -26.17 17.27 8.02
CA GLY A 351 -25.01 16.88 8.81
C GLY A 351 -23.89 16.25 7.99
N LEU A 352 -22.69 16.17 8.59
CA LEU A 352 -21.46 15.68 7.92
C LEU A 352 -21.28 14.17 8.07
N SER A 353 -21.90 13.56 9.08
CA SER A 353 -21.82 12.14 9.37
C SER A 353 -23.04 11.65 10.16
N SER A 354 -23.15 10.35 10.41
CA SER A 354 -24.25 9.78 11.23
C SER A 354 -24.14 10.09 12.73
N ILE A 355 -23.08 10.74 13.16
CA ILE A 355 -22.82 11.14 14.55
C ILE A 355 -22.71 12.67 14.72
N ASP A 356 -23.06 13.40 13.69
CA ASP A 356 -23.08 14.87 13.71
C ASP A 356 -24.24 15.44 14.55
#